data_9afccd9abc573ce6f0ed9581d8677b7e
#
_entry.id   9afccd9abc573ce6f0ed9581d8677b7e
#
_cell.length_a   1.000
_cell.length_b   1.000
_cell.length_c   1.000
_cell.angle_alpha   90.00
_cell.angle_beta   90.00
_cell.angle_gamma   90.00
#
_symmetry.space_group_name_H-M   'P 1'
#
loop_
_entity.id
_entity.type
_entity.pdbx_description
1 polymer ?
#
loop_
_entity_poly.entity_id
_entity_poly.type
_entity_poly.pdbx_seq_one_letter_code
_entity_poly.pdbx_strand_id
1 'polypeptide(L)'
;VSPLHSIIYIIEDLSGIFFRGKAMSKVGRMKLGSQGMEVSLQGLGCMSMSAFYGPPKPESDMIALIHHAIQSGITFLDTSDVYGPHTNELLLGKGVREKVELATKFGIKAGDDEKFEICGDPAYVREACEGSLKRLDIDSIDLYYQHRIDTRLPIEVTIGELKKLVEEGKIKYIGLSEASAATIRRAHAVHPITAVQLEWSLWSRDVEEEVVPTCRELGIGIVAYSPLGRGFFSSGPKLLESLSQDDYRKDMPRFQPENLQQNQTIFDKVNELAAKKGCTPPQLALAWLHHQGNDVCPIPGTTKIENLNQNIGALSVKLTPEEMAEIESLADAVRGDRYGDDLSTWKDSDTPPLSSWNAA
;
A
#
# COMPACT_ATOMS: atom_id res chain seq x y z
N VAL A 1 -11.99 -40.09 -64.07
CA VAL A 1 -10.89 -40.06 -63.16
C VAL A 1 -10.12 -38.76 -63.44
N SER A 2 -10.35 -37.68 -62.67
CA SER A 2 -9.66 -36.42 -62.85
C SER A 2 -9.09 -35.97 -61.47
N PRO A 3 -7.83 -35.54 -61.37
CA PRO A 3 -7.26 -35.10 -60.15
C PRO A 3 -7.49 -33.60 -59.97
N LEU A 4 -7.97 -33.21 -58.73
CA LEU A 4 -8.12 -31.86 -58.22
C LEU A 4 -6.74 -31.25 -58.01
N HIS A 5 -6.51 -30.08 -58.60
CA HIS A 5 -5.35 -29.25 -58.35
C HIS A 5 -5.61 -28.39 -57.09
N SER A 6 -4.79 -28.57 -56.06
CA SER A 6 -4.71 -27.68 -54.89
C SER A 6 -3.88 -26.45 -55.27
N ILE A 7 -4.52 -25.29 -55.26
CA ILE A 7 -3.85 -23.99 -55.38
C ILE A 7 -3.43 -23.56 -54.00
N ILE A 8 -2.12 -23.54 -53.76
CA ILE A 8 -1.51 -22.95 -52.57
C ILE A 8 -1.29 -21.45 -52.83
N TYR A 9 -2.01 -20.57 -52.13
CA TYR A 9 -1.68 -19.16 -52.08
C TYR A 9 -0.57 -18.95 -51.06
N ILE A 10 0.60 -18.54 -51.54
CA ILE A 10 1.68 -18.01 -50.72
C ILE A 10 1.36 -16.53 -50.48
N ILE A 11 0.98 -16.16 -49.27
CA ILE A 11 0.96 -14.78 -48.82
C ILE A 11 2.33 -14.52 -48.17
N GLU A 12 3.18 -13.79 -48.89
CA GLU A 12 4.39 -13.19 -48.30
C GLU A 12 3.95 -12.06 -47.37
N ASP A 13 4.05 -12.29 -46.04
CA ASP A 13 3.83 -11.26 -45.05
C ASP A 13 5.17 -10.60 -44.68
N LEU A 14 5.34 -9.37 -45.15
CA LEU A 14 6.43 -8.47 -44.84
C LEU A 14 6.14 -7.73 -43.50
N SER A 15 6.30 -8.40 -42.38
CA SER A 15 6.43 -7.72 -41.07
C SER A 15 7.19 -8.55 -40.05
N GLY A 16 8.47 -8.81 -40.35
CA GLY A 16 9.41 -9.45 -39.43
C GLY A 16 9.94 -8.51 -38.36
N ILE A 17 9.09 -8.04 -37.45
CA ILE A 17 9.52 -7.50 -36.14
C ILE A 17 8.75 -8.26 -35.05
N PHE A 18 9.19 -9.48 -34.77
CA PHE A 18 8.83 -10.16 -33.55
C PHE A 18 9.49 -9.39 -32.38
N PHE A 19 8.73 -8.47 -31.74
CA PHE A 19 8.99 -8.15 -30.35
C PHE A 19 8.81 -9.45 -29.56
N ARG A 20 9.90 -10.16 -29.31
CA ARG A 20 9.96 -11.15 -28.25
C ARG A 20 9.74 -10.37 -26.94
N GLY A 21 8.50 -10.20 -26.54
CA GLY A 21 8.14 -9.77 -25.18
C GLY A 21 8.87 -10.72 -24.23
N LYS A 22 9.87 -10.20 -23.52
CA LYS A 22 10.52 -10.91 -22.43
C LYS A 22 9.37 -11.28 -21.48
N ALA A 23 9.09 -12.56 -21.29
CA ALA A 23 8.09 -12.99 -20.33
C ALA A 23 8.43 -12.31 -19.01
N MET A 24 7.49 -11.50 -18.47
CA MET A 24 7.70 -10.85 -17.18
C MET A 24 7.99 -11.94 -16.16
N SER A 25 9.14 -11.85 -15.49
CA SER A 25 9.45 -12.75 -14.39
C SER A 25 8.40 -12.53 -13.31
N LYS A 26 7.87 -13.61 -12.74
CA LYS A 26 6.93 -13.51 -11.63
C LYS A 26 7.56 -12.74 -10.47
N VAL A 27 6.76 -11.95 -9.77
CA VAL A 27 7.17 -11.26 -8.54
C VAL A 27 7.66 -12.30 -7.53
N GLY A 28 8.86 -12.08 -6.99
CA GLY A 28 9.45 -12.96 -5.97
C GLY A 28 8.77 -12.80 -4.62
N ARG A 29 9.23 -13.56 -3.62
CA ARG A 29 8.70 -13.53 -2.26
C ARG A 29 9.73 -13.00 -1.26
N MET A 30 9.26 -12.47 -0.14
CA MET A 30 10.07 -11.99 0.97
C MET A 30 9.42 -12.36 2.31
N LYS A 31 10.24 -12.39 3.36
CA LYS A 31 9.73 -12.46 4.73
C LYS A 31 9.32 -11.07 5.19
N LEU A 32 8.10 -10.93 5.69
CA LEU A 32 7.59 -9.70 6.29
C LEU A 32 7.67 -9.82 7.81
N GLY A 33 8.67 -9.15 8.39
CA GLY A 33 8.98 -9.30 9.81
C GLY A 33 9.61 -10.65 10.17
N SER A 34 9.73 -10.90 11.48
CA SER A 34 10.44 -12.05 12.05
C SER A 34 9.53 -13.21 12.48
N GLN A 35 8.19 -13.05 12.40
CA GLN A 35 7.23 -14.06 12.88
C GLN A 35 6.87 -15.12 11.83
N GLY A 36 7.54 -15.13 10.67
CA GLY A 36 7.37 -16.18 9.65
C GLY A 36 6.34 -15.87 8.57
N MET A 37 5.76 -14.67 8.54
CA MET A 37 4.91 -14.25 7.43
C MET A 37 5.75 -14.08 6.17
N GLU A 38 5.29 -14.66 5.06
CA GLU A 38 5.89 -14.48 3.74
C GLU A 38 4.89 -13.82 2.79
N VAL A 39 5.35 -12.80 2.05
CA VAL A 39 4.53 -12.05 1.08
C VAL A 39 5.27 -11.90 -0.24
N SER A 40 4.59 -11.47 -1.30
CA SER A 40 5.27 -11.02 -2.52
C SER A 40 6.15 -9.80 -2.25
N LEU A 41 7.28 -9.66 -2.97
CA LEU A 41 8.21 -8.51 -2.85
C LEU A 41 7.53 -7.15 -2.99
N GLN A 42 6.40 -7.12 -3.69
CA GLN A 42 5.52 -5.97 -3.87
C GLN A 42 4.08 -6.45 -3.72
N GLY A 43 3.30 -5.75 -2.91
CA GLY A 43 1.88 -6.02 -2.77
C GLY A 43 1.01 -5.14 -3.68
N LEU A 44 -0.30 -5.23 -3.52
CA LEU A 44 -1.30 -4.42 -4.20
C LEU A 44 -2.19 -3.72 -3.18
N GLY A 45 -2.12 -2.38 -3.11
CA GLY A 45 -3.08 -1.57 -2.38
C GLY A 45 -4.41 -1.50 -3.13
N CYS A 46 -5.51 -1.89 -2.49
CA CYS A 46 -6.81 -2.01 -3.14
C CYS A 46 -7.74 -0.80 -2.92
N MET A 47 -7.33 0.20 -2.13
CA MET A 47 -8.16 1.35 -1.74
C MET A 47 -8.84 2.04 -2.93
N SER A 48 -8.09 2.39 -3.97
CA SER A 48 -8.59 3.16 -5.12
C SER A 48 -9.59 2.42 -6.01
N MET A 49 -9.82 1.12 -5.76
CA MET A 49 -10.83 0.34 -6.47
C MET A 49 -12.25 0.77 -6.06
N SER A 50 -12.43 1.22 -4.80
CA SER A 50 -13.74 1.50 -4.21
C SER A 50 -13.85 2.84 -3.47
N ALA A 51 -12.73 3.54 -3.16
CA ALA A 51 -12.73 4.67 -2.24
C ALA A 51 -11.71 5.75 -2.55
N PHE A 52 -11.98 6.96 -2.11
CA PHE A 52 -11.11 8.14 -1.95
C PHE A 52 -10.56 8.75 -3.24
N TYR A 53 -10.22 7.99 -4.26
CA TYR A 53 -9.65 8.48 -5.53
C TYR A 53 -10.72 8.49 -6.63
N GLY A 54 -11.82 9.21 -6.34
CA GLY A 54 -12.97 9.32 -7.21
C GLY A 54 -13.94 8.12 -7.10
N PRO A 55 -14.90 7.98 -8.02
CA PRO A 55 -15.96 7.01 -7.92
C PRO A 55 -15.44 5.56 -7.97
N PRO A 56 -16.15 4.62 -7.33
CA PRO A 56 -15.85 3.19 -7.42
C PRO A 56 -15.72 2.72 -8.87
N LYS A 57 -14.80 1.79 -9.10
CA LYS A 57 -14.57 1.23 -10.45
C LYS A 57 -15.49 0.03 -10.70
N PRO A 58 -15.77 -0.31 -11.96
CA PRO A 58 -16.57 -1.49 -12.28
C PRO A 58 -15.99 -2.76 -11.63
N GLU A 59 -16.83 -3.53 -10.95
CA GLU A 59 -16.41 -4.72 -10.20
C GLU A 59 -15.68 -5.74 -11.09
N SER A 60 -16.20 -5.99 -12.28
CA SER A 60 -15.59 -6.93 -13.25
C SER A 60 -14.15 -6.55 -13.60
N ASP A 61 -13.88 -5.26 -13.78
CA ASP A 61 -12.56 -4.75 -14.16
C ASP A 61 -11.58 -4.92 -12.99
N MET A 62 -12.06 -4.68 -11.76
CA MET A 62 -11.23 -4.83 -10.56
C MET A 62 -10.93 -6.30 -10.26
N ILE A 63 -11.89 -7.20 -10.45
CA ILE A 63 -11.67 -8.65 -10.35
C ILE A 63 -10.62 -9.09 -11.38
N ALA A 64 -10.73 -8.63 -12.64
CA ALA A 64 -9.77 -8.94 -13.68
C ALA A 64 -8.36 -8.43 -13.33
N LEU A 65 -8.25 -7.23 -12.77
CA LEU A 65 -6.97 -6.66 -12.30
C LEU A 65 -6.36 -7.47 -11.16
N ILE A 66 -7.17 -7.87 -10.18
CA ILE A 66 -6.72 -8.71 -9.05
C ILE A 66 -6.21 -10.07 -9.58
N HIS A 67 -6.95 -10.71 -10.47
CA HIS A 67 -6.51 -11.98 -11.08
C HIS A 67 -5.20 -11.81 -11.85
N HIS A 68 -5.05 -10.72 -12.60
CA HIS A 68 -3.80 -10.41 -13.31
C HIS A 68 -2.63 -10.21 -12.34
N ALA A 69 -2.86 -9.52 -11.21
CA ALA A 69 -1.85 -9.34 -10.17
C ALA A 69 -1.37 -10.69 -9.61
N ILE A 70 -2.30 -11.58 -9.26
CA ILE A 70 -2.00 -12.92 -8.73
C ILE A 70 -1.24 -13.76 -9.75
N GLN A 71 -1.66 -13.75 -11.02
CA GLN A 71 -0.97 -14.45 -12.12
C GLN A 71 0.46 -13.93 -12.31
N SER A 72 0.68 -12.64 -12.06
CA SER A 72 2.00 -11.99 -12.11
C SER A 72 2.86 -12.27 -10.88
N GLY A 73 2.32 -12.95 -9.86
CA GLY A 73 3.03 -13.33 -8.63
C GLY A 73 2.88 -12.37 -7.46
N ILE A 74 1.99 -11.36 -7.56
CA ILE A 74 1.59 -10.55 -6.40
C ILE A 74 0.62 -11.39 -5.58
N THR A 75 1.00 -11.66 -4.32
CA THR A 75 0.18 -12.43 -3.38
C THR A 75 -0.28 -11.62 -2.19
N PHE A 76 0.33 -10.48 -1.90
CA PHE A 76 -0.03 -9.62 -0.79
C PHE A 76 -1.04 -8.56 -1.23
N LEU A 77 -2.29 -8.67 -0.75
CA LEU A 77 -3.38 -7.73 -1.03
C LEU A 77 -3.74 -6.96 0.23
N ASP A 78 -3.82 -5.63 0.12
CA ASP A 78 -4.08 -4.73 1.24
C ASP A 78 -5.41 -3.98 1.04
N THR A 79 -6.33 -4.18 1.97
CA THR A 79 -7.64 -3.51 2.05
C THR A 79 -7.88 -2.87 3.41
N SER A 80 -9.11 -2.44 3.70
CA SER A 80 -9.61 -1.96 4.99
C SER A 80 -11.12 -1.97 5.02
N ASP A 81 -11.69 -2.08 6.21
CA ASP A 81 -13.12 -1.96 6.47
C ASP A 81 -13.71 -0.61 6.04
N VAL A 82 -12.94 0.48 6.20
CA VAL A 82 -13.37 1.84 5.84
C VAL A 82 -13.40 2.09 4.31
N TYR A 83 -12.78 1.23 3.50
CA TYR A 83 -12.73 1.46 2.05
C TYR A 83 -14.08 1.18 1.38
N GLY A 84 -14.72 2.26 0.90
CA GLY A 84 -15.94 2.28 0.12
C GLY A 84 -17.31 2.08 0.82
N PRO A 85 -17.56 2.48 2.08
CA PRO A 85 -17.23 1.71 3.27
C PRO A 85 -17.67 0.24 3.11
N HIS A 86 -16.82 -0.66 3.53
CA HIS A 86 -16.96 -2.12 3.46
C HIS A 86 -16.96 -2.76 2.05
N THR A 87 -17.26 -1.99 0.98
CA THR A 87 -17.41 -2.54 -0.37
C THR A 87 -16.11 -3.09 -0.95
N ASN A 88 -14.95 -2.59 -0.49
CA ASN A 88 -13.65 -3.09 -0.90
C ASN A 88 -13.39 -4.52 -0.38
N GLU A 89 -13.73 -4.79 0.88
CA GLU A 89 -13.62 -6.14 1.43
C GLU A 89 -14.58 -7.12 0.73
N LEU A 90 -15.81 -6.68 0.42
CA LEU A 90 -16.76 -7.49 -0.35
C LEU A 90 -16.25 -7.81 -1.76
N LEU A 91 -15.55 -6.87 -2.41
CA LEU A 91 -14.90 -7.08 -3.72
C LEU A 91 -13.83 -8.17 -3.63
N LEU A 92 -12.95 -8.09 -2.60
CA LEU A 92 -11.88 -9.06 -2.43
C LEU A 92 -12.43 -10.44 -2.03
N GLY A 93 -13.49 -10.50 -1.23
CA GLY A 93 -14.14 -11.75 -0.82
C GLY A 93 -14.69 -12.58 -1.99
N LYS A 94 -15.02 -11.94 -3.11
CA LYS A 94 -15.63 -12.60 -4.29
C LYS A 94 -14.67 -13.43 -5.14
N GLY A 95 -13.36 -13.32 -4.97
CA GLY A 95 -12.50 -13.91 -5.99
C GLY A 95 -11.11 -14.39 -5.63
N VAL A 96 -10.65 -14.39 -4.34
CA VAL A 96 -9.20 -14.40 -4.11
C VAL A 96 -8.70 -15.34 -3.01
N ARG A 97 -9.35 -16.43 -2.70
CA ARG A 97 -9.16 -17.16 -1.44
C ARG A 97 -7.93 -18.04 -1.29
N GLU A 98 -7.41 -18.65 -2.33
CA GLU A 98 -6.50 -19.80 -2.14
C GLU A 98 -5.00 -19.50 -2.34
N LYS A 99 -4.63 -18.27 -2.71
CA LYS A 99 -3.24 -17.99 -3.15
C LYS A 99 -2.70 -16.62 -2.73
N VAL A 100 -3.30 -15.98 -1.73
CA VAL A 100 -2.93 -14.63 -1.32
C VAL A 100 -2.76 -14.54 0.19
N GLU A 101 -1.91 -13.64 0.60
CA GLU A 101 -1.85 -13.10 1.95
C GLU A 101 -2.71 -11.84 1.98
N LEU A 102 -3.78 -11.86 2.78
CA LEU A 102 -4.75 -10.80 2.85
C LEU A 102 -4.56 -9.94 4.10
N ALA A 103 -4.35 -8.65 3.89
CA ALA A 103 -4.32 -7.67 4.97
C ALA A 103 -5.57 -6.80 4.93
N THR A 104 -6.20 -6.61 6.09
CA THR A 104 -7.25 -5.61 6.30
C THR A 104 -7.04 -4.84 7.59
N LYS A 105 -7.83 -3.80 7.83
CA LYS A 105 -7.61 -2.83 8.89
C LYS A 105 -8.93 -2.45 9.55
N PHE A 106 -8.84 -2.10 10.84
CA PHE A 106 -9.91 -1.50 11.66
C PHE A 106 -9.42 -0.21 12.31
N GLY A 107 -10.28 0.50 12.99
CA GLY A 107 -9.89 1.63 13.84
C GLY A 107 -10.31 2.98 13.29
N ILE A 108 -10.85 3.05 12.07
CA ILE A 108 -11.52 4.26 11.55
C ILE A 108 -13.00 3.95 11.45
N LYS A 109 -13.75 4.42 12.43
CA LYS A 109 -15.19 4.21 12.52
C LYS A 109 -15.94 5.40 11.91
N ALA A 110 -16.94 5.13 11.07
CA ALA A 110 -17.86 6.17 10.63
C ALA A 110 -18.77 6.57 11.79
N GLY A 111 -18.75 7.85 12.16
CA GLY A 111 -19.64 8.42 13.16
C GLY A 111 -21.02 8.75 12.58
N ASP A 112 -21.99 9.06 13.46
CA ASP A 112 -23.36 9.38 13.07
C ASP A 112 -23.49 10.70 12.27
N ASP A 113 -22.46 11.56 12.35
CA ASP A 113 -22.39 12.86 11.66
C ASP A 113 -21.49 12.88 10.42
N GLU A 114 -21.26 11.72 9.82
CA GLU A 114 -20.35 11.50 8.68
C GLU A 114 -18.86 11.80 8.97
N LYS A 115 -18.51 12.07 10.24
CA LYS A 115 -17.13 12.22 10.65
C LYS A 115 -16.50 10.87 10.99
N PHE A 116 -15.22 10.78 10.79
CA PHE A 116 -14.46 9.60 11.20
C PHE A 116 -14.03 9.73 12.66
N GLU A 117 -14.27 8.68 13.44
CA GLU A 117 -13.75 8.51 14.79
C GLU A 117 -12.67 7.43 14.79
N ILE A 118 -11.54 7.70 15.44
CA ILE A 118 -10.54 6.67 15.68
C ILE A 118 -10.90 5.89 16.94
N CYS A 119 -11.01 4.57 16.83
CA CYS A 119 -11.45 3.70 17.91
C CYS A 119 -10.56 2.46 18.04
N GLY A 120 -9.93 2.32 19.22
CA GLY A 120 -9.13 1.15 19.61
C GLY A 120 -9.77 0.31 20.72
N ASP A 121 -11.04 0.58 21.09
CA ASP A 121 -11.74 -0.12 22.17
C ASP A 121 -11.85 -1.63 21.89
N PRO A 122 -11.59 -2.50 22.89
CA PRO A 122 -11.60 -3.96 22.70
C PRO A 122 -12.89 -4.52 22.12
N ALA A 123 -14.06 -4.01 22.54
CA ALA A 123 -15.34 -4.49 22.02
C ALA A 123 -15.50 -4.14 20.55
N TYR A 124 -15.12 -2.91 20.14
CA TYR A 124 -15.13 -2.48 18.76
C TYR A 124 -14.10 -3.26 17.90
N VAL A 125 -12.90 -3.50 18.43
CA VAL A 125 -11.86 -4.29 17.72
C VAL A 125 -12.40 -5.67 17.33
N ARG A 126 -13.10 -6.33 18.26
CA ARG A 126 -13.69 -7.65 18.02
C ARG A 126 -14.82 -7.58 17.01
N GLU A 127 -15.75 -6.64 17.17
CA GLU A 127 -16.87 -6.45 16.22
C GLU A 127 -16.36 -6.17 14.80
N ALA A 128 -15.37 -5.27 14.66
CA ALA A 128 -14.77 -4.94 13.38
C ALA A 128 -14.09 -6.15 12.72
N CYS A 129 -13.35 -6.96 13.52
CA CYS A 129 -12.72 -8.19 13.03
C CYS A 129 -13.74 -9.19 12.50
N GLU A 130 -14.79 -9.46 13.26
CA GLU A 130 -15.85 -10.39 12.86
C GLU A 130 -16.60 -9.89 11.63
N GLY A 131 -16.82 -8.57 11.54
CA GLY A 131 -17.36 -7.93 10.34
C GLY A 131 -16.48 -8.12 9.12
N SER A 132 -15.15 -7.92 9.24
CA SER A 132 -14.20 -8.13 8.16
C SER A 132 -14.13 -9.59 7.70
N LEU A 133 -14.07 -10.55 8.63
CA LEU A 133 -14.11 -11.99 8.32
C LEU A 133 -15.35 -12.35 7.49
N LYS A 134 -16.51 -11.83 7.89
CA LYS A 134 -17.79 -12.06 7.18
C LYS A 134 -17.79 -11.45 5.78
N ARG A 135 -17.30 -10.21 5.60
CA ARG A 135 -17.29 -9.53 4.30
C ARG A 135 -16.28 -10.15 3.33
N LEU A 136 -15.13 -10.53 3.85
CA LEU A 136 -14.08 -11.22 3.08
C LEU A 136 -14.42 -12.70 2.83
N ASP A 137 -15.40 -13.24 3.57
CA ASP A 137 -15.86 -14.63 3.54
C ASP A 137 -14.70 -15.62 3.76
N ILE A 138 -13.93 -15.40 4.83
CA ILE A 138 -12.77 -16.16 5.28
C ILE A 138 -12.87 -16.47 6.78
N ASP A 139 -12.21 -17.54 7.22
CA ASP A 139 -12.18 -17.94 8.62
C ASP A 139 -11.07 -17.24 9.42
N SER A 140 -10.03 -16.76 8.75
CA SER A 140 -8.87 -16.11 9.37
C SER A 140 -8.25 -15.05 8.46
N ILE A 141 -7.95 -13.87 9.02
CA ILE A 141 -7.23 -12.79 8.35
C ILE A 141 -5.73 -13.03 8.51
N ASP A 142 -4.95 -12.92 7.42
CA ASP A 142 -3.49 -13.12 7.52
C ASP A 142 -2.83 -12.00 8.31
N LEU A 143 -3.10 -10.72 7.99
CA LEU A 143 -2.52 -9.58 8.70
C LEU A 143 -3.61 -8.56 9.02
N TYR A 144 -3.80 -8.28 10.32
CA TYR A 144 -4.84 -7.36 10.79
C TYR A 144 -4.21 -6.13 11.42
N TYR A 145 -4.48 -4.95 10.83
CA TYR A 145 -3.89 -3.69 11.28
C TYR A 145 -4.86 -2.86 12.12
N GLN A 146 -4.34 -2.19 13.14
CA GLN A 146 -4.95 -0.96 13.60
C GLN A 146 -4.60 0.15 12.62
N HIS A 147 -5.61 0.68 11.90
CA HIS A 147 -5.46 1.59 10.76
C HIS A 147 -4.94 2.97 11.17
N ARG A 148 -5.45 3.50 12.29
CA ARG A 148 -4.96 4.69 12.99
C ARG A 148 -5.00 4.44 14.47
N ILE A 149 -4.06 5.04 15.18
CA ILE A 149 -3.88 4.81 16.62
C ILE A 149 -4.86 5.66 17.40
N ASP A 150 -5.64 5.05 18.30
CA ASP A 150 -6.50 5.76 19.21
C ASP A 150 -5.67 6.41 20.32
N THR A 151 -5.47 7.72 20.22
CA THR A 151 -4.64 8.49 21.16
C THR A 151 -5.27 8.70 22.53
N ARG A 152 -6.51 8.22 22.73
CA ARG A 152 -7.24 8.28 24.02
C ARG A 152 -7.04 7.01 24.84
N LEU A 153 -6.56 5.94 24.22
CA LEU A 153 -6.47 4.61 24.80
C LEU A 153 -5.01 4.12 24.83
N PRO A 154 -4.52 3.54 25.94
CA PRO A 154 -3.22 2.89 25.92
C PRO A 154 -3.16 1.79 24.89
N ILE A 155 -2.10 1.76 24.08
CA ILE A 155 -1.96 0.79 22.99
C ILE A 155 -2.01 -0.66 23.49
N GLU A 156 -1.56 -0.91 24.70
CA GLU A 156 -1.54 -2.22 25.33
C GLU A 156 -2.94 -2.83 25.44
N VAL A 157 -3.97 -1.99 25.62
CA VAL A 157 -5.38 -2.42 25.73
C VAL A 157 -5.86 -2.96 24.38
N THR A 158 -5.62 -2.21 23.29
CA THR A 158 -5.97 -2.63 21.92
C THR A 158 -5.20 -3.89 21.52
N ILE A 159 -3.88 -3.92 21.77
CA ILE A 159 -3.05 -5.09 21.44
C ILE A 159 -3.45 -6.31 22.28
N GLY A 160 -3.86 -6.11 23.53
CA GLY A 160 -4.39 -7.19 24.36
C GLY A 160 -5.60 -7.88 23.76
N GLU A 161 -6.49 -7.15 23.10
CA GLU A 161 -7.63 -7.75 22.38
C GLU A 161 -7.20 -8.42 21.08
N LEU A 162 -6.32 -7.78 20.30
CA LEU A 162 -5.77 -8.40 19.08
C LEU A 162 -5.04 -9.72 19.38
N LYS A 163 -4.30 -9.80 20.51
CA LYS A 163 -3.68 -11.04 20.97
C LYS A 163 -4.71 -12.15 21.19
N LYS A 164 -5.86 -11.86 21.79
CA LYS A 164 -6.95 -12.85 21.95
C LYS A 164 -7.47 -13.32 20.60
N LEU A 165 -7.63 -12.41 19.62
CA LEU A 165 -8.05 -12.78 18.26
C LEU A 165 -7.02 -13.69 17.55
N VAL A 166 -5.72 -13.52 17.84
CA VAL A 166 -4.67 -14.47 17.39
C VAL A 166 -4.86 -15.83 18.08
N GLU A 167 -5.04 -15.86 19.40
CA GLU A 167 -5.23 -17.09 20.17
C GLU A 167 -6.50 -17.84 19.73
N GLU A 168 -7.54 -17.12 19.30
CA GLU A 168 -8.77 -17.67 18.72
C GLU A 168 -8.62 -18.13 17.25
N GLY A 169 -7.51 -17.81 16.60
CA GLY A 169 -7.24 -18.13 15.19
C GLY A 169 -8.00 -17.25 14.18
N LYS A 170 -8.66 -16.17 14.64
CA LYS A 170 -9.39 -15.23 13.78
C LYS A 170 -8.46 -14.35 12.96
N ILE A 171 -7.28 -14.07 13.48
CA ILE A 171 -6.19 -13.37 12.77
C ILE A 171 -4.89 -14.14 12.99
N LYS A 172 -3.95 -14.08 12.01
CA LYS A 172 -2.66 -14.76 12.14
C LYS A 172 -1.57 -13.81 12.65
N TYR A 173 -1.54 -12.59 12.14
CA TYR A 173 -0.51 -11.60 12.42
C TYR A 173 -1.12 -10.24 12.75
N ILE A 174 -0.45 -9.50 13.63
CA ILE A 174 -0.84 -8.14 14.04
C ILE A 174 0.05 -7.12 13.37
N GLY A 175 -0.58 -6.05 12.86
CA GLY A 175 0.09 -4.88 12.32
C GLY A 175 -0.39 -3.58 12.97
N LEU A 176 0.41 -2.53 12.83
CA LEU A 176 0.06 -1.16 13.18
C LEU A 176 0.23 -0.26 11.96
N SER A 177 -0.51 0.84 11.89
CA SER A 177 -0.32 1.85 10.86
C SER A 177 -0.18 3.23 11.48
N GLU A 178 0.84 3.99 11.02
CA GLU A 178 1.12 5.38 11.44
C GLU A 178 1.29 5.58 12.96
N ALA A 179 1.84 4.58 13.64
CA ALA A 179 2.18 4.64 15.06
C ALA A 179 3.57 5.23 15.27
N SER A 180 3.76 5.98 16.37
CA SER A 180 5.07 6.46 16.80
C SER A 180 6.01 5.30 17.18
N ALA A 181 7.31 5.55 17.17
CA ALA A 181 8.32 4.60 17.61
C ALA A 181 8.06 4.12 19.06
N ALA A 182 7.64 5.02 19.95
CA ALA A 182 7.30 4.71 21.34
C ALA A 182 6.09 3.78 21.43
N THR A 183 5.02 4.07 20.66
CA THR A 183 3.82 3.25 20.60
C THR A 183 4.12 1.85 20.04
N ILE A 184 4.95 1.75 18.98
CA ILE A 184 5.37 0.48 18.38
C ILE A 184 6.10 -0.39 19.41
N ARG A 185 7.05 0.18 20.18
CA ARG A 185 7.79 -0.57 21.21
C ARG A 185 6.87 -1.12 22.29
N ARG A 186 5.94 -0.30 22.77
CA ARG A 186 4.95 -0.69 23.79
C ARG A 186 4.01 -1.77 23.29
N ALA A 187 3.51 -1.64 22.06
CA ALA A 187 2.67 -2.62 21.42
C ALA A 187 3.40 -3.97 21.26
N HIS A 188 4.64 -3.94 20.76
CA HIS A 188 5.46 -5.13 20.53
C HIS A 188 5.79 -5.88 21.84
N ALA A 189 5.88 -5.17 22.97
CA ALA A 189 6.08 -5.78 24.28
C ALA A 189 4.87 -6.59 24.79
N VAL A 190 3.65 -6.28 24.32
CA VAL A 190 2.42 -7.03 24.67
C VAL A 190 2.28 -8.28 23.79
N HIS A 191 2.49 -8.10 22.50
CA HIS A 191 2.47 -9.18 21.49
C HIS A 191 3.35 -8.76 20.31
N PRO A 192 4.13 -9.68 19.72
CA PRO A 192 4.96 -9.38 18.57
C PRO A 192 4.14 -8.71 17.44
N ILE A 193 4.56 -7.52 17.02
CA ILE A 193 4.02 -6.83 15.84
C ILE A 193 4.77 -7.34 14.62
N THR A 194 4.04 -7.82 13.62
CA THR A 194 4.63 -8.40 12.40
C THR A 194 4.99 -7.35 11.39
N ALA A 195 4.14 -6.34 11.20
CA ALA A 195 4.36 -5.28 10.24
C ALA A 195 3.88 -3.92 10.75
N VAL A 196 4.58 -2.87 10.33
CA VAL A 196 4.12 -1.49 10.45
C VAL A 196 3.87 -0.94 9.06
N GLN A 197 2.66 -0.43 8.82
CA GLN A 197 2.29 0.22 7.58
C GLN A 197 2.42 1.74 7.73
N LEU A 198 3.15 2.38 6.83
CA LEU A 198 3.47 3.81 6.89
C LEU A 198 3.57 4.42 5.49
N GLU A 199 3.35 5.73 5.39
CA GLU A 199 3.59 6.43 4.13
C GLU A 199 5.10 6.61 3.92
N TRP A 200 5.64 5.95 2.91
CA TRP A 200 7.05 6.07 2.55
C TRP A 200 7.23 6.20 1.05
N SER A 201 7.89 7.25 0.63
CA SER A 201 8.12 7.57 -0.77
C SER A 201 9.20 8.65 -0.91
N LEU A 202 9.58 9.01 -2.12
CA LEU A 202 10.57 10.05 -2.39
C LEU A 202 10.24 11.42 -1.76
N TRP A 203 8.99 11.69 -1.43
CA TRP A 203 8.58 12.94 -0.78
C TRP A 203 7.92 12.77 0.60
N SER A 204 7.99 11.58 1.19
CA SER A 204 7.55 11.27 2.55
C SER A 204 8.61 10.41 3.21
N ARG A 205 9.60 11.05 3.85
CA ARG A 205 10.78 10.41 4.42
C ARG A 205 10.91 10.62 5.93
N ASP A 206 9.95 11.29 6.54
CA ASP A 206 9.87 11.56 7.98
C ASP A 206 9.99 10.30 8.85
N VAL A 207 9.54 9.15 8.35
CA VAL A 207 9.60 7.85 9.06
C VAL A 207 11.02 7.28 9.22
N GLU A 208 11.99 7.79 8.47
CA GLU A 208 13.38 7.28 8.46
C GLU A 208 14.17 7.62 9.71
N GLU A 209 13.77 8.65 10.44
CA GLU A 209 14.48 9.13 11.62
C GLU A 209 14.30 8.18 12.81
N GLU A 210 13.07 7.76 13.10
CA GLU A 210 12.76 6.97 14.29
C GLU A 210 11.99 5.66 14.00
N VAL A 211 10.96 5.70 13.15
CA VAL A 211 10.05 4.57 12.97
C VAL A 211 10.72 3.41 12.25
N VAL A 212 11.39 3.68 11.13
CA VAL A 212 12.09 2.63 10.36
C VAL A 212 13.22 1.98 11.17
N PRO A 213 14.11 2.73 11.86
CA PRO A 213 15.10 2.12 12.76
C PRO A 213 14.48 1.26 13.86
N THR A 214 13.38 1.72 14.47
CA THR A 214 12.66 0.96 15.51
C THR A 214 12.08 -0.35 14.97
N CYS A 215 11.47 -0.32 13.78
CA CYS A 215 10.97 -1.53 13.15
C CYS A 215 12.10 -2.54 12.90
N ARG A 216 13.24 -2.08 12.40
CA ARG A 216 14.42 -2.93 12.14
C ARG A 216 15.00 -3.53 13.40
N GLU A 217 15.12 -2.74 14.46
CA GLU A 217 15.58 -3.21 15.78
C GLU A 217 14.70 -4.34 16.33
N LEU A 218 13.38 -4.22 16.15
CA LEU A 218 12.40 -5.17 16.67
C LEU A 218 12.09 -6.34 15.70
N GLY A 219 12.71 -6.36 14.51
CA GLY A 219 12.44 -7.38 13.50
C GLY A 219 11.02 -7.30 12.91
N ILE A 220 10.47 -6.09 12.81
CA ILE A 220 9.15 -5.79 12.25
C ILE A 220 9.31 -5.46 10.77
N GLY A 221 8.46 -6.04 9.91
CA GLY A 221 8.41 -5.72 8.49
C GLY A 221 7.77 -4.36 8.23
N ILE A 222 8.16 -3.70 7.14
CA ILE A 222 7.68 -2.39 6.76
C ILE A 222 6.81 -2.51 5.52
N VAL A 223 5.57 -2.04 5.59
CA VAL A 223 4.65 -1.97 4.45
C VAL A 223 4.49 -0.50 4.07
N ALA A 224 5.00 -0.14 2.88
CA ALA A 224 4.99 1.25 2.42
C ALA A 224 3.76 1.53 1.55
N TYR A 225 2.84 2.35 2.07
CA TYR A 225 1.70 2.81 1.28
C TYR A 225 1.98 4.15 0.58
N SER A 226 1.20 4.45 -0.44
CA SER A 226 1.39 5.64 -1.30
C SER A 226 2.84 5.80 -1.84
N PRO A 227 3.51 4.71 -2.27
CA PRO A 227 4.93 4.75 -2.64
C PRO A 227 5.22 5.62 -3.87
N LEU A 228 4.18 5.98 -4.63
CA LEU A 228 4.23 6.90 -5.77
C LEU A 228 3.75 8.32 -5.42
N GLY A 229 3.80 8.71 -4.15
CA GLY A 229 3.35 10.04 -3.73
C GLY A 229 1.90 10.30 -4.13
N ARG A 230 1.00 9.34 -3.88
CA ARG A 230 -0.42 9.39 -4.24
C ARG A 230 -0.67 9.61 -5.73
N GLY A 231 0.23 9.11 -6.57
CA GLY A 231 0.20 9.23 -8.03
C GLY A 231 1.01 10.40 -8.60
N PHE A 232 1.58 11.26 -7.74
CA PHE A 232 2.39 12.39 -8.19
C PHE A 232 3.60 11.94 -9.03
N PHE A 233 4.34 10.92 -8.60
CA PHE A 233 5.49 10.39 -9.36
C PHE A 233 5.12 9.61 -10.63
N SER A 234 3.82 9.44 -10.90
CA SER A 234 3.36 8.86 -12.17
C SER A 234 3.06 9.92 -13.23
N SER A 235 2.51 11.08 -12.85
CA SER A 235 1.97 12.07 -13.79
C SER A 235 2.44 13.51 -13.51
N GLY A 236 3.17 13.73 -12.42
CA GLY A 236 3.55 15.06 -11.97
C GLY A 236 2.34 15.94 -11.66
N PRO A 237 2.47 17.26 -11.81
CA PRO A 237 1.37 18.20 -11.57
C PRO A 237 0.14 17.97 -12.44
N LYS A 238 0.30 17.39 -13.63
CA LYS A 238 -0.82 17.04 -14.53
C LYS A 238 -1.80 16.05 -13.91
N LEU A 239 -1.41 15.38 -12.82
CA LEU A 239 -2.31 14.52 -12.05
C LEU A 239 -3.61 15.26 -11.71
N LEU A 240 -3.53 16.52 -11.24
CA LEU A 240 -4.67 17.30 -10.79
C LEU A 240 -5.71 17.57 -11.89
N GLU A 241 -5.27 17.65 -13.16
CA GLU A 241 -6.17 17.87 -14.31
C GLU A 241 -7.10 16.65 -14.55
N SER A 242 -6.68 15.47 -14.09
CA SER A 242 -7.39 14.20 -14.27
C SER A 242 -8.24 13.78 -13.07
N LEU A 243 -8.15 14.50 -11.93
CA LEU A 243 -8.87 14.14 -10.71
C LEU A 243 -10.35 14.55 -10.80
N SER A 244 -11.24 13.66 -10.35
CA SER A 244 -12.66 13.99 -10.18
C SER A 244 -12.85 15.11 -9.14
N GLN A 245 -14.06 15.71 -9.13
CA GLN A 245 -14.35 16.82 -8.22
C GLN A 245 -14.23 16.37 -6.75
N ASP A 246 -14.62 15.13 -6.44
CA ASP A 246 -14.65 14.55 -5.10
C ASP A 246 -13.34 13.83 -4.70
N ASP A 247 -12.27 14.02 -5.48
CA ASP A 247 -10.99 13.39 -5.18
C ASP A 247 -10.26 14.16 -4.08
N TYR A 248 -10.13 13.56 -2.91
CA TYR A 248 -9.62 14.22 -1.72
C TYR A 248 -8.17 14.72 -1.84
N ARG A 249 -7.39 14.23 -2.84
CA ARG A 249 -6.04 14.73 -3.11
C ARG A 249 -6.01 16.22 -3.46
N LYS A 250 -7.12 16.77 -3.97
CA LYS A 250 -7.23 18.21 -4.28
C LYS A 250 -7.11 19.09 -3.04
N ASP A 251 -7.49 18.57 -1.88
CA ASP A 251 -7.48 19.33 -0.62
C ASP A 251 -6.18 19.15 0.18
N MET A 252 -5.29 18.26 -0.28
CA MET A 252 -4.04 17.97 0.42
C MET A 252 -3.01 19.09 0.24
N PRO A 253 -2.25 19.46 1.30
CA PRO A 253 -1.29 20.57 1.25
C PRO A 253 -0.25 20.46 0.12
N ARG A 254 0.27 19.27 -0.15
CA ARG A 254 1.28 19.04 -1.20
C ARG A 254 0.79 19.31 -2.61
N PHE A 255 -0.53 19.27 -2.83
CA PHE A 255 -1.17 19.50 -4.12
C PHE A 255 -1.73 20.92 -4.28
N GLN A 256 -1.63 21.75 -3.23
CA GLN A 256 -2.05 23.15 -3.35
C GLN A 256 -1.13 23.92 -4.30
N PRO A 257 -1.66 24.91 -5.05
CA PRO A 257 -0.92 25.61 -6.09
C PRO A 257 0.43 26.17 -5.64
N GLU A 258 0.51 26.70 -4.41
CA GLU A 258 1.72 27.28 -3.81
C GLU A 258 2.83 26.26 -3.57
N ASN A 259 2.46 25.01 -3.26
CA ASN A 259 3.41 23.92 -3.03
C ASN A 259 3.70 23.15 -4.32
N LEU A 260 2.71 23.03 -5.18
CA LEU A 260 2.76 22.20 -6.39
C LEU A 260 3.82 22.69 -7.38
N GLN A 261 3.97 24.00 -7.54
CA GLN A 261 4.99 24.59 -8.43
C GLN A 261 6.41 24.20 -8.00
N GLN A 262 6.66 24.18 -6.69
CA GLN A 262 7.96 23.75 -6.19
C GLN A 262 8.13 22.22 -6.26
N ASN A 263 7.10 21.46 -5.92
CA ASN A 263 7.12 20.01 -6.03
C ASN A 263 7.28 19.52 -7.48
N GLN A 264 6.87 20.31 -8.48
CA GLN A 264 7.14 20.04 -9.90
C GLN A 264 8.62 19.86 -10.18
N THR A 265 9.48 20.67 -9.57
CA THR A 265 10.93 20.57 -9.77
C THR A 265 11.50 19.21 -9.34
N ILE A 266 10.92 18.61 -8.31
CA ILE A 266 11.26 17.27 -7.85
C ILE A 266 10.84 16.24 -8.91
N PHE A 267 9.61 16.35 -9.42
CA PHE A 267 9.12 15.45 -10.46
C PHE A 267 9.97 15.53 -11.73
N ASP A 268 10.32 16.74 -12.17
CA ASP A 268 11.15 16.96 -13.36
C ASP A 268 12.52 16.30 -13.20
N LYS A 269 13.11 16.39 -12.00
CA LYS A 269 14.39 15.75 -11.70
C LYS A 269 14.26 14.22 -11.66
N VAL A 270 13.23 13.69 -11.03
CA VAL A 270 12.94 12.23 -11.03
C VAL A 270 12.74 11.74 -12.47
N ASN A 271 12.05 12.51 -13.30
CA ASN A 271 11.85 12.17 -14.73
C ASN A 271 13.17 12.16 -15.51
N GLU A 272 14.05 13.15 -15.27
CA GLU A 272 15.40 13.18 -15.86
C GLU A 272 16.22 11.94 -15.47
N LEU A 273 16.25 11.60 -14.18
CA LEU A 273 16.99 10.44 -13.68
C LEU A 273 16.42 9.11 -14.22
N ALA A 274 15.09 9.00 -14.29
CA ALA A 274 14.42 7.83 -14.87
C ALA A 274 14.79 7.66 -16.35
N ALA A 275 14.81 8.75 -17.14
CA ALA A 275 15.22 8.72 -18.53
C ALA A 275 16.67 8.28 -18.69
N LYS A 276 17.60 8.79 -17.86
CA LYS A 276 19.01 8.34 -17.84
C LYS A 276 19.13 6.86 -17.51
N LYS A 277 18.28 6.37 -16.59
CA LYS A 277 18.26 4.96 -16.17
C LYS A 277 17.56 4.02 -17.17
N GLY A 278 16.83 4.56 -18.14
CA GLY A 278 16.04 3.79 -19.11
C GLY A 278 14.79 3.17 -18.49
N CYS A 279 14.19 3.80 -17.49
CA CYS A 279 12.95 3.40 -16.86
C CYS A 279 11.96 4.57 -16.80
N THR A 280 10.73 4.31 -16.30
CA THR A 280 9.73 5.35 -16.09
C THR A 280 9.88 5.99 -14.69
N PRO A 281 9.40 7.23 -14.46
CA PRO A 281 9.42 7.86 -13.14
C PRO A 281 8.78 7.01 -12.03
N PRO A 282 7.61 6.38 -12.21
CA PRO A 282 7.05 5.48 -11.19
C PRO A 282 7.92 4.25 -10.95
N GLN A 283 8.59 3.71 -11.97
CA GLN A 283 9.53 2.61 -11.79
C GLN A 283 10.75 3.04 -10.99
N LEU A 284 11.29 4.23 -11.22
CA LEU A 284 12.41 4.76 -10.45
C LEU A 284 12.02 4.97 -8.99
N ALA A 285 10.85 5.57 -8.73
CA ALA A 285 10.35 5.81 -7.37
C ALA A 285 10.12 4.51 -6.59
N LEU A 286 9.55 3.49 -7.22
CA LEU A 286 9.37 2.17 -6.60
C LEU A 286 10.71 1.44 -6.42
N ALA A 287 11.62 1.51 -7.40
CA ALA A 287 12.95 0.91 -7.30
C ALA A 287 13.74 1.51 -6.13
N TRP A 288 13.69 2.83 -5.95
CA TRP A 288 14.30 3.49 -4.80
C TRP A 288 13.80 2.88 -3.49
N LEU A 289 12.49 2.69 -3.35
CA LEU A 289 11.89 2.13 -2.14
C LEU A 289 12.28 0.65 -1.94
N HIS A 290 12.34 -0.15 -3.01
CA HIS A 290 12.84 -1.53 -2.95
C HIS A 290 14.33 -1.62 -2.55
N HIS A 291 15.12 -0.56 -2.76
CA HIS A 291 16.52 -0.50 -2.36
C HIS A 291 16.72 0.01 -0.93
N GLN A 292 15.65 0.40 -0.22
CA GLN A 292 15.74 0.80 1.19
C GLN A 292 16.00 -0.38 2.14
N GLY A 293 15.68 -1.61 1.73
CA GLY A 293 15.94 -2.81 2.51
C GLY A 293 15.14 -4.02 2.03
N ASN A 294 15.55 -5.19 2.48
CA ASN A 294 14.85 -6.46 2.20
C ASN A 294 13.67 -6.72 3.17
N ASP A 295 13.40 -5.76 4.03
CA ASP A 295 12.34 -5.71 5.04
C ASP A 295 11.16 -4.82 4.62
N VAL A 296 11.22 -4.23 3.40
CA VAL A 296 10.25 -3.25 2.89
C VAL A 296 9.41 -3.86 1.78
N CYS A 297 8.10 -3.87 1.97
CA CYS A 297 7.11 -4.30 0.98
C CYS A 297 6.24 -3.10 0.54
N PRO A 298 6.50 -2.47 -0.61
CA PRO A 298 5.62 -1.44 -1.15
C PRO A 298 4.29 -2.02 -1.62
N ILE A 299 3.21 -1.24 -1.44
CA ILE A 299 1.86 -1.62 -1.87
C ILE A 299 1.26 -0.57 -2.83
N PRO A 300 1.88 -0.33 -4.01
CA PRO A 300 1.32 0.61 -4.97
C PRO A 300 -0.08 0.18 -5.41
N GLY A 301 -1.06 1.09 -5.24
CA GLY A 301 -2.44 0.88 -5.69
C GLY A 301 -2.60 1.32 -7.15
N THR A 302 -3.46 0.61 -7.88
CA THR A 302 -3.87 0.99 -9.24
C THR A 302 -5.22 0.36 -9.59
N THR A 303 -5.87 0.93 -10.61
CA THR A 303 -7.10 0.41 -11.20
C THR A 303 -6.92 0.02 -12.67
N LYS A 304 -5.65 0.00 -13.17
CA LYS A 304 -5.30 -0.30 -14.56
C LYS A 304 -4.21 -1.37 -14.64
N ILE A 305 -4.40 -2.35 -15.50
CA ILE A 305 -3.43 -3.45 -15.72
C ILE A 305 -2.09 -2.91 -16.23
N GLU A 306 -2.09 -1.88 -17.09
CA GLU A 306 -0.88 -1.28 -17.61
C GLU A 306 -0.03 -0.68 -16.48
N ASN A 307 -0.66 0.04 -15.54
CA ASN A 307 0.03 0.60 -14.38
C ASN A 307 0.55 -0.50 -13.44
N LEU A 308 -0.22 -1.57 -13.26
CA LEU A 308 0.22 -2.73 -12.49
C LEU A 308 1.50 -3.35 -13.09
N ASN A 309 1.52 -3.54 -14.40
CA ASN A 309 2.69 -4.05 -15.11
C ASN A 309 3.90 -3.10 -15.00
N GLN A 310 3.67 -1.78 -15.08
CA GLN A 310 4.71 -0.77 -14.85
C GLN A 310 5.27 -0.87 -13.42
N ASN A 311 4.40 -0.98 -12.43
CA ASN A 311 4.80 -1.11 -11.03
C ASN A 311 5.64 -2.39 -10.79
N ILE A 312 5.22 -3.52 -11.37
CA ILE A 312 5.99 -4.78 -11.30
C ILE A 312 7.35 -4.63 -11.98
N GLY A 313 7.41 -3.91 -13.09
CA GLY A 313 8.66 -3.62 -13.83
C GLY A 313 9.73 -2.93 -12.99
N ALA A 314 9.35 -2.21 -11.93
CA ALA A 314 10.28 -1.56 -11.00
C ALA A 314 11.25 -2.54 -10.33
N LEU A 315 10.82 -3.78 -10.09
CA LEU A 315 11.66 -4.84 -9.48
C LEU A 315 12.91 -5.18 -10.30
N SER A 316 12.90 -4.87 -11.59
CA SER A 316 14.05 -5.09 -12.48
C SER A 316 15.03 -3.92 -12.53
N VAL A 317 14.64 -2.75 -12.01
CA VAL A 317 15.48 -1.55 -11.99
C VAL A 317 16.49 -1.66 -10.85
N LYS A 318 17.78 -1.59 -11.17
CA LYS A 318 18.87 -1.64 -10.18
C LYS A 318 19.48 -0.25 -10.01
N LEU A 319 19.56 0.22 -8.79
CA LEU A 319 20.13 1.52 -8.44
C LEU A 319 21.50 1.31 -7.78
N THR A 320 22.47 2.14 -8.16
CA THR A 320 23.77 2.21 -7.47
C THR A 320 23.67 3.08 -6.22
N PRO A 321 24.63 3.01 -5.29
CA PRO A 321 24.65 3.89 -4.11
C PRO A 321 24.66 5.38 -4.50
N GLU A 322 25.35 5.74 -5.60
CA GLU A 322 25.44 7.12 -6.09
C GLU A 322 24.07 7.58 -6.64
N GLU A 323 23.39 6.73 -7.40
CA GLU A 323 22.04 7.00 -7.90
C GLU A 323 21.03 7.12 -6.73
N MET A 324 21.14 6.28 -5.70
CA MET A 324 20.35 6.39 -4.49
C MET A 324 20.56 7.74 -3.81
N ALA A 325 21.82 8.14 -3.58
CA ALA A 325 22.15 9.42 -2.95
C ALA A 325 21.66 10.62 -3.78
N GLU A 326 21.77 10.57 -5.13
CA GLU A 326 21.26 11.62 -6.01
C GLU A 326 19.74 11.76 -5.88
N ILE A 327 19.00 10.65 -5.87
CA ILE A 327 17.54 10.63 -5.70
C ILE A 327 17.16 11.16 -4.31
N GLU A 328 17.86 10.75 -3.27
CA GLU A 328 17.59 11.13 -1.87
C GLU A 328 17.79 12.62 -1.61
N SER A 329 18.73 13.25 -2.31
CA SER A 329 18.97 14.70 -2.20
C SER A 329 17.76 15.55 -2.62
N LEU A 330 16.76 14.97 -3.28
CA LEU A 330 15.54 15.68 -3.70
C LEU A 330 14.55 15.90 -2.56
N ALA A 331 14.63 15.14 -1.46
CA ALA A 331 13.67 15.16 -0.38
C ALA A 331 13.56 16.52 0.32
N ASP A 332 14.68 17.24 0.46
CA ASP A 332 14.72 18.55 1.14
C ASP A 332 13.93 19.64 0.39
N ALA A 333 13.65 19.42 -0.90
CA ALA A 333 12.89 20.34 -1.73
C ALA A 333 11.38 20.21 -1.58
N VAL A 334 10.87 19.18 -0.89
CA VAL A 334 9.42 18.92 -0.74
C VAL A 334 8.73 20.05 0.01
N ARG A 335 7.57 20.47 -0.49
CA ARG A 335 6.73 21.50 0.14
C ARG A 335 5.33 20.97 0.42
N GLY A 336 4.77 21.41 1.55
CA GLY A 336 3.48 21.00 2.08
C GLY A 336 3.54 19.73 2.92
N ASP A 337 2.71 19.69 3.96
CA ASP A 337 2.54 18.52 4.81
C ASP A 337 1.76 17.41 4.12
N ARG A 338 1.82 16.18 4.68
CA ARG A 338 1.06 15.02 4.19
C ARG A 338 -0.44 15.19 4.36
N TYR A 339 -0.86 15.83 5.45
CA TYR A 339 -2.26 16.08 5.83
C TYR A 339 -2.45 17.53 6.23
N GLY A 340 -3.69 18.04 6.18
CA GLY A 340 -4.09 19.28 6.80
C GLY A 340 -4.08 19.21 8.34
N ASP A 341 -4.18 20.34 9.01
CA ASP A 341 -4.08 20.45 10.47
C ASP A 341 -5.13 19.62 11.22
N ASP A 342 -6.31 19.43 10.65
CA ASP A 342 -7.42 18.63 11.16
C ASP A 342 -7.11 17.12 11.23
N LEU A 343 -6.15 16.63 10.44
CA LEU A 343 -5.72 15.24 10.39
C LEU A 343 -4.29 15.04 10.93
N SER A 344 -3.74 16.00 11.65
CA SER A 344 -2.38 15.94 12.19
C SER A 344 -2.14 14.75 13.11
N THR A 345 -3.17 14.27 13.82
CA THR A 345 -3.12 13.10 14.71
C THR A 345 -3.15 11.76 13.96
N TRP A 346 -3.19 11.78 12.63
CA TRP A 346 -3.24 10.56 11.82
C TRP A 346 -1.87 9.99 11.46
N LYS A 347 -0.80 10.60 11.92
CA LYS A 347 0.57 10.16 11.70
C LYS A 347 1.36 10.19 13.00
N ASP A 348 2.35 9.31 13.15
CA ASP A 348 3.30 9.28 14.26
C ASP A 348 2.64 9.39 15.64
N SER A 349 1.57 8.59 15.84
CA SER A 349 0.67 8.79 16.99
C SER A 349 1.14 8.08 18.24
N ASP A 350 1.20 8.84 19.32
CA ASP A 350 1.43 8.36 20.69
C ASP A 350 0.13 7.98 21.40
N THR A 351 0.27 7.16 22.44
CA THR A 351 -0.84 6.76 23.31
C THR A 351 -0.54 7.03 24.78
N PRO A 352 -1.56 7.26 25.63
CA PRO A 352 -1.37 7.45 27.05
C PRO A 352 -0.75 6.20 27.70
N PRO A 353 -0.08 6.35 28.87
CA PRO A 353 0.51 5.22 29.57
C PRO A 353 -0.55 4.26 30.10
N LEU A 354 -0.22 2.96 30.17
CA LEU A 354 -1.16 1.94 30.67
C LEU A 354 -1.70 2.24 32.08
N SER A 355 -0.91 2.91 32.91
CA SER A 355 -1.32 3.33 34.26
C SER A 355 -2.48 4.33 34.29
N SER A 356 -2.79 4.99 33.16
CA SER A 356 -3.94 5.89 33.05
C SER A 356 -5.26 5.15 32.76
N TRP A 357 -5.20 3.84 32.43
CA TRP A 357 -6.34 3.04 32.10
C TRP A 357 -6.99 2.43 33.32
N ASN A 358 -8.25 2.77 33.58
CA ASN A 358 -9.08 2.09 34.53
C ASN A 358 -10.06 1.20 33.74
N ALA A 359 -9.86 -0.12 33.79
CA ALA A 359 -10.83 -1.03 33.23
C ALA A 359 -12.18 -0.81 33.96
N ALA A 360 -13.20 -0.37 33.24
CA ALA A 360 -14.55 -0.20 33.77
C ALA A 360 -15.22 -1.56 33.95
#